data_1a32119494cf2445fbf2b401a7eb6bc6
#
_entry.id   1a32119494cf2445fbf2b401a7eb6bc6
#
_cell.length_a   1.000
_cell.length_b   1.000
_cell.length_c   1.000
_cell.angle_alpha   90.00
_cell.angle_beta   90.00
_cell.angle_gamma   90.00
#
_symmetry.space_group_name_H-M   'P 1'
#
loop_
_entity.id
_entity.type
_entity.pdbx_description
1 polymer ?
#
loop_
_entity_poly.entity_id
_entity_poly.type
_entity_poly.pdbx_seq_one_letter_code
_entity_poly.pdbx_strand_id
1 'polypeptide(L)'
;MSKLDELQLNKYTKDSNCRIEYTGEKRDCVAIYLTSNNLFFPHTDEIVWKAVVEKDRYEWTKQKISYAQKHIFLRDIYKQWYASGINSTLDSIDKVVEWLKVEVKDYTRIVCLGSSGGGILQASLAQN
;
A
#
# COMPACT_ATOMS: atom_id res chain seq x y z
N MET A 1 -18.47 10.51 16.19
CA MET A 1 -17.63 9.84 15.18
C MET A 1 -18.55 9.02 14.27
N SER A 2 -18.41 9.16 12.96
CA SER A 2 -19.22 8.39 12.00
C SER A 2 -18.77 6.93 11.96
N LYS A 3 -19.62 6.07 11.36
CA LYS A 3 -19.24 4.66 11.14
C LYS A 3 -17.98 4.54 10.28
N LEU A 4 -17.84 5.43 9.28
CA LEU A 4 -16.67 5.43 8.41
C LEU A 4 -15.41 5.81 9.20
N ASP A 5 -15.50 6.83 10.07
CA ASP A 5 -14.37 7.25 10.89
C ASP A 5 -13.92 6.13 11.82
N GLU A 6 -14.88 5.43 12.45
CA GLU A 6 -14.57 4.29 13.31
C GLU A 6 -13.93 3.15 12.54
N LEU A 7 -14.42 2.87 11.33
CA LEU A 7 -13.86 1.85 10.47
C LEU A 7 -12.42 2.19 10.07
N GLN A 8 -12.19 3.42 9.63
CA GLN A 8 -10.85 3.86 9.25
C GLN A 8 -9.89 3.78 10.42
N LEU A 9 -10.31 4.24 11.61
CA LEU A 9 -9.48 4.15 12.81
C LEU A 9 -9.18 2.70 13.17
N ASN A 10 -10.17 1.82 13.09
CA ASN A 10 -9.98 0.39 13.37
C ASN A 10 -8.96 -0.23 12.41
N LYS A 11 -9.14 0.00 11.11
CA LYS A 11 -8.20 -0.52 10.09
C LYS A 11 -6.81 0.08 10.25
N TYR A 12 -6.71 1.34 10.60
CA TYR A 12 -5.43 2.01 10.80
C TYR A 12 -4.67 1.45 12.01
N THR A 13 -5.39 1.18 13.11
CA THR A 13 -4.76 0.75 14.37
C THR A 13 -4.56 -0.75 14.48
N LYS A 14 -5.39 -1.56 13.82
CA LYS A 14 -5.40 -3.02 13.99
C LYS A 14 -4.96 -3.81 12.76
N ASP A 15 -4.99 -3.20 11.58
CA ASP A 15 -4.58 -3.87 10.34
C ASP A 15 -3.22 -3.33 9.90
N SER A 16 -2.42 -4.16 9.25
CA SER A 16 -1.12 -3.73 8.72
C SER A 16 -1.24 -2.82 7.51
N ASN A 17 -2.33 -2.94 6.76
CA ASN A 17 -2.59 -2.23 5.50
C ASN A 17 -1.47 -2.45 4.47
N CYS A 18 -0.83 -3.60 4.58
CA CYS A 18 0.12 -4.10 3.59
C CYS A 18 -0.08 -5.60 3.43
N ARG A 19 0.27 -6.08 2.25
CA ARG A 19 0.18 -7.50 1.90
C ARG A 19 1.42 -7.89 1.13
N ILE A 20 2.07 -8.97 1.54
CA ILE A 20 3.27 -9.46 0.87
C ILE A 20 2.98 -10.84 0.31
N GLU A 21 3.27 -11.02 -0.99
CA GLU A 21 3.11 -12.29 -1.68
C GLU A 21 4.43 -12.66 -2.36
N TYR A 22 4.75 -13.94 -2.36
CA TYR A 22 5.94 -14.47 -3.04
C TYR A 22 5.50 -15.37 -4.18
N THR A 23 6.06 -15.14 -5.38
CA THR A 23 5.77 -15.95 -6.57
C THR A 23 6.99 -16.73 -7.05
N GLY A 24 8.10 -16.65 -6.34
CA GLY A 24 9.33 -17.37 -6.64
C GLY A 24 10.35 -17.22 -5.54
N GLU A 25 11.39 -18.06 -5.56
CA GLU A 25 12.43 -18.06 -4.52
C GLU A 25 13.61 -17.16 -4.84
N LYS A 26 13.82 -16.84 -6.12
CA LYS A 26 14.90 -15.95 -6.53
C LYS A 26 14.68 -14.55 -5.99
N ARG A 27 15.76 -13.81 -5.83
CA ARG A 27 15.73 -12.42 -5.33
C ARG A 27 16.19 -11.45 -6.40
N ASP A 28 15.70 -11.64 -7.63
CA ASP A 28 16.06 -10.79 -8.77
C ASP A 28 15.26 -9.49 -8.79
N CYS A 29 13.97 -9.56 -8.49
CA CYS A 29 13.08 -8.40 -8.58
C CYS A 29 12.01 -8.42 -7.50
N VAL A 30 11.77 -7.27 -6.89
CA VAL A 30 10.64 -7.01 -5.99
C VAL A 30 9.78 -5.89 -6.58
N ALA A 31 8.46 -6.10 -6.57
CA ALA A 31 7.50 -5.11 -7.04
C ALA A 31 6.75 -4.52 -5.85
N ILE A 32 6.66 -3.20 -5.80
CA ILE A 32 5.90 -2.46 -4.79
C ILE A 32 4.70 -1.83 -5.49
N TYR A 33 3.50 -2.14 -5.00
CA TYR A 33 2.23 -1.67 -5.58
C TYR A 33 1.56 -0.73 -4.60
N LEU A 34 1.39 0.52 -5.00
CA LEU A 34 0.82 1.55 -4.14
C LEU A 34 -0.61 1.83 -4.56
N THR A 35 -1.56 1.41 -3.73
CA THR A 35 -2.98 1.66 -3.97
C THR A 35 -3.24 3.17 -3.97
N SER A 36 -3.88 3.66 -5.02
CA SER A 36 -4.25 5.06 -5.15
C SER A 36 -5.65 5.30 -4.57
N ASN A 37 -6.03 6.57 -4.46
CA ASN A 37 -7.37 6.95 -4.02
C ASN A 37 -8.47 6.53 -5.00
N ASN A 38 -8.11 6.19 -6.25
CA ASN A 38 -9.08 5.72 -7.25
C ASN A 38 -9.81 4.43 -6.83
N LEU A 39 -9.19 3.61 -5.98
CA LEU A 39 -9.84 2.42 -5.43
C LEU A 39 -11.13 2.77 -4.69
N PHE A 40 -11.19 3.96 -4.11
CA PHE A 40 -12.31 4.43 -3.30
C PHE A 40 -13.25 5.40 -4.04
N PHE A 41 -13.03 5.60 -5.34
CA PHE A 41 -13.88 6.48 -6.14
C PHE A 41 -15.27 5.85 -6.33
N PRO A 42 -16.38 6.60 -6.17
CA PRO A 42 -16.49 8.05 -5.93
C PRO A 42 -16.40 8.49 -4.47
N HIS A 43 -15.75 7.78 -3.60
CA HIS A 43 -15.48 8.12 -2.21
C HIS A 43 -16.72 8.21 -1.31
N THR A 44 -17.77 7.46 -1.64
CA THR A 44 -18.93 7.33 -0.75
C THR A 44 -18.59 6.38 0.39
N ASP A 45 -19.28 6.52 1.53
CA ASP A 45 -19.07 5.63 2.68
C ASP A 45 -19.31 4.16 2.29
N GLU A 46 -20.31 3.90 1.46
CA GLU A 46 -20.64 2.55 0.99
C GLU A 46 -19.50 1.96 0.15
N ILE A 47 -18.93 2.73 -0.77
CA ILE A 47 -17.84 2.26 -1.62
C ILE A 47 -16.60 1.97 -0.79
N VAL A 48 -16.25 2.85 0.15
CA VAL A 48 -15.10 2.64 1.04
C VAL A 48 -15.32 1.42 1.92
N TRP A 49 -16.53 1.26 2.47
CA TRP A 49 -16.88 0.09 3.27
C TRP A 49 -16.68 -1.21 2.48
N LYS A 50 -17.24 -1.28 1.27
CA LYS A 50 -17.12 -2.48 0.43
C LYS A 50 -15.67 -2.78 0.09
N ALA A 51 -14.89 -1.78 -0.28
CA ALA A 51 -13.50 -1.98 -0.66
C ALA A 51 -12.63 -2.45 0.50
N VAL A 52 -12.83 -1.89 1.69
CA VAL A 52 -11.94 -2.10 2.83
C VAL A 52 -12.40 -3.25 3.72
N VAL A 53 -13.70 -3.32 4.04
CA VAL A 53 -14.23 -4.32 4.98
C VAL A 53 -14.62 -5.61 4.28
N GLU A 54 -15.49 -5.53 3.28
CA GLU A 54 -16.02 -6.73 2.62
C GLU A 54 -15.01 -7.41 1.72
N LYS A 55 -14.24 -6.63 0.97
CA LYS A 55 -13.32 -7.17 -0.05
C LYS A 55 -11.85 -7.08 0.33
N ASP A 56 -11.52 -6.30 1.35
CA ASP A 56 -10.14 -6.07 1.81
C ASP A 56 -9.19 -5.78 0.63
N ARG A 57 -9.58 -4.84 -0.22
CA ARG A 57 -8.96 -4.64 -1.52
C ARG A 57 -7.65 -3.87 -1.45
N TYR A 58 -6.74 -4.29 -2.32
CA TYR A 58 -5.54 -3.55 -2.71
C TYR A 58 -5.55 -3.44 -4.23
N GLU A 59 -5.06 -2.32 -4.77
CA GLU A 59 -4.89 -2.18 -6.21
C GLU A 59 -3.79 -3.11 -6.72
N TRP A 60 -3.87 -3.47 -7.99
CA TRP A 60 -2.85 -4.23 -8.72
C TRP A 60 -2.75 -5.72 -8.39
N THR A 61 -3.54 -6.24 -7.46
CA THR A 61 -3.43 -7.65 -7.05
C THR A 61 -3.66 -8.65 -8.19
N LYS A 62 -4.43 -8.25 -9.22
CA LYS A 62 -4.70 -9.09 -10.39
C LYS A 62 -3.74 -8.83 -11.56
N GLN A 63 -2.85 -7.86 -11.41
CA GLN A 63 -1.95 -7.41 -12.48
C GLN A 63 -0.50 -7.42 -12.02
N LYS A 64 -0.12 -8.47 -11.32
CA LYS A 64 1.23 -8.62 -10.79
C LYS A 64 2.26 -8.67 -11.91
N ILE A 65 3.40 -8.01 -11.68
CA ILE A 65 4.53 -8.04 -12.60
C ILE A 65 5.09 -9.46 -12.64
N SER A 66 5.08 -10.07 -13.83
CA SER A 66 5.42 -11.48 -14.00
C SER A 66 6.86 -11.83 -13.68
N TYR A 67 7.79 -10.89 -13.84
CA TYR A 67 9.21 -11.12 -13.58
C TYR A 67 9.66 -10.77 -12.16
N ALA A 68 8.74 -10.37 -11.28
CA ALA A 68 9.05 -10.14 -9.88
C ALA A 68 8.75 -11.38 -9.05
N GLN A 69 9.55 -11.64 -8.01
CA GLN A 69 9.38 -12.78 -7.12
C GLN A 69 8.76 -12.41 -5.79
N LYS A 70 8.85 -11.15 -5.39
CA LYS A 70 8.20 -10.62 -4.20
C LYS A 70 7.30 -9.47 -4.60
N HIS A 71 6.10 -9.43 -4.03
CA HIS A 71 5.10 -8.41 -4.32
C HIS A 71 4.63 -7.79 -3.01
N ILE A 72 4.80 -6.48 -2.87
CA ILE A 72 4.41 -5.74 -1.67
C ILE A 72 3.29 -4.78 -2.06
N PHE A 73 2.10 -5.01 -1.50
CA PHE A 73 0.92 -4.18 -1.75
C PHE A 73 0.67 -3.29 -0.54
N LEU A 74 0.52 -1.99 -0.77
CA LEU A 74 0.23 -1.00 0.28
C LEU A 74 -1.07 -0.28 -0.03
N ARG A 75 -1.76 0.16 1.04
CA ARG A 75 -2.93 1.02 0.91
C ARG A 75 -2.94 2.06 2.02
N ASP A 76 -3.46 3.24 1.71
CA ASP A 76 -3.68 4.32 2.67
C ASP A 76 -5.18 4.40 2.98
N ILE A 77 -5.57 3.97 4.17
CA ILE A 77 -6.96 3.95 4.61
C ILE A 77 -7.55 5.35 4.71
N TYR A 78 -6.73 6.35 5.07
CA TYR A 78 -7.21 7.72 5.23
C TYR A 78 -7.25 8.52 3.92
N LYS A 79 -6.77 7.94 2.81
CA LYS A 79 -6.79 8.56 1.48
C LYS A 79 -6.11 9.93 1.47
N GLN A 80 -4.96 10.03 2.13
CA GLN A 80 -4.20 11.27 2.32
C GLN A 80 -2.83 11.20 1.65
N TRP A 81 -2.73 10.49 0.54
CA TRP A 81 -1.47 10.34 -0.21
C TRP A 81 -0.34 9.82 0.68
N TYR A 82 -0.68 8.90 1.58
CA TYR A 82 0.25 8.28 2.53
C TYR A 82 0.86 9.27 3.53
N ALA A 83 0.28 10.45 3.71
CA ALA A 83 0.78 11.44 4.67
C ALA A 83 0.82 10.90 6.11
N SER A 84 -0.15 10.05 6.47
CA SER A 84 -0.19 9.37 7.77
C SER A 84 0.34 7.94 7.70
N GLY A 85 1.14 7.61 6.67
CA GLY A 85 1.66 6.28 6.46
C GLY A 85 0.57 5.29 6.09
N ILE A 86 0.67 4.06 6.59
CA ILE A 86 -0.28 2.98 6.30
C ILE A 86 -0.98 2.43 7.54
N ASN A 87 -0.37 2.56 8.71
CA ASN A 87 -0.95 2.08 9.98
C ASN A 87 -0.36 2.86 11.15
N SER A 88 -0.82 2.56 12.37
CA SER A 88 -0.39 3.29 13.57
C SER A 88 1.08 3.11 13.94
N THR A 89 1.72 2.07 13.43
CA THR A 89 3.16 1.85 13.62
C THR A 89 3.97 2.56 12.55
N LEU A 90 3.56 2.43 11.29
CA LEU A 90 4.17 3.09 10.14
C LEU A 90 3.33 4.31 9.79
N ASP A 91 3.37 5.32 10.64
CA ASP A 91 2.43 6.44 10.67
C ASP A 91 2.92 7.70 9.94
N SER A 92 3.92 7.56 9.10
CA SER A 92 4.43 8.64 8.26
C SER A 92 5.03 8.07 6.97
N ILE A 93 5.20 8.92 5.97
CA ILE A 93 5.87 8.54 4.71
C ILE A 93 7.29 8.04 5.02
N ASP A 94 8.01 8.74 5.88
CA ASP A 94 9.40 8.39 6.21
C ASP A 94 9.50 7.00 6.84
N LYS A 95 8.59 6.65 7.74
CA LYS A 95 8.57 5.34 8.37
C LYS A 95 8.22 4.25 7.38
N VAL A 96 7.28 4.49 6.47
CA VAL A 96 6.94 3.53 5.41
C VAL A 96 8.14 3.32 4.49
N VAL A 97 8.83 4.38 4.09
CA VAL A 97 10.02 4.30 3.24
C VAL A 97 11.12 3.48 3.92
N GLU A 98 11.41 3.75 5.19
CA GLU A 98 12.43 3.01 5.92
C GLU A 98 12.09 1.52 6.05
N TRP A 99 10.81 1.21 6.30
CA TRP A 99 10.35 -0.18 6.34
C TRP A 99 10.51 -0.87 4.98
N LEU A 100 10.13 -0.19 3.89
CA LEU A 100 10.28 -0.74 2.54
C LEU A 100 11.74 -0.98 2.19
N LYS A 101 12.65 -0.10 2.59
CA LYS A 101 14.08 -0.30 2.33
C LYS A 101 14.59 -1.62 2.92
N VAL A 102 14.12 -1.97 4.12
CA VAL A 102 14.48 -3.25 4.74
C VAL A 102 13.88 -4.42 3.96
N GLU A 103 12.62 -4.31 3.55
CA GLU A 103 11.91 -5.39 2.83
C GLU A 103 12.51 -5.69 1.47
N VAL A 104 13.14 -4.71 0.81
CA VAL A 104 13.65 -4.86 -0.56
C VAL A 104 15.17 -5.02 -0.63
N LYS A 105 15.88 -4.92 0.47
CA LYS A 105 17.35 -4.82 0.50
C LYS A 105 18.08 -5.98 -0.18
N ASP A 106 17.49 -7.17 -0.16
CA ASP A 106 18.14 -8.37 -0.70
C ASP A 106 17.83 -8.59 -2.19
N TYR A 107 17.08 -7.68 -2.81
CA TYR A 107 16.67 -7.80 -4.21
C TYR A 107 17.52 -6.90 -5.10
N THR A 108 17.91 -7.44 -6.26
CA THR A 108 18.75 -6.72 -7.23
C THR A 108 17.99 -5.58 -7.90
N ARG A 109 16.69 -5.77 -8.14
CA ARG A 109 15.87 -4.84 -8.90
C ARG A 109 14.59 -4.52 -8.14
N ILE A 110 14.23 -3.26 -8.11
CA ILE A 110 13.00 -2.77 -7.46
C ILE A 110 12.15 -2.06 -8.50
N VAL A 111 10.88 -2.48 -8.61
CA VAL A 111 9.89 -1.82 -9.49
C VAL A 111 8.78 -1.30 -8.59
N CYS A 112 8.39 -0.06 -8.80
CA CYS A 112 7.35 0.57 -8.00
C CYS A 112 6.24 1.07 -8.93
N LEU A 113 5.00 0.65 -8.65
CA LEU A 113 3.81 1.06 -9.39
C LEU A 113 2.90 1.86 -8.48
N GLY A 114 2.56 3.05 -8.91
CA GLY A 114 1.64 3.92 -8.18
C GLY A 114 1.15 5.03 -9.08
N SER A 115 -0.06 5.48 -8.82
CA SER A 115 -0.66 6.62 -9.51
C SER A 115 -1.34 7.49 -8.46
N SER A 116 -1.63 8.75 -8.81
CA SER A 116 -2.28 9.68 -7.89
C SER A 116 -1.52 9.75 -6.55
N GLY A 117 -2.20 9.45 -5.43
CA GLY A 117 -1.60 9.49 -4.09
C GLY A 117 -0.40 8.56 -3.92
N GLY A 118 -0.41 7.39 -4.58
CA GLY A 118 0.73 6.46 -4.56
C GLY A 118 1.98 7.04 -5.21
N GLY A 119 1.82 7.95 -6.18
CA GLY A 119 2.94 8.59 -6.86
C GLY A 119 3.82 9.43 -5.92
N ILE A 120 3.24 10.03 -4.88
CA ILE A 120 4.00 10.81 -3.91
C ILE A 120 4.93 9.91 -3.09
N LEU A 121 4.43 8.76 -2.64
CA LEU A 121 5.24 7.79 -1.92
C LEU A 121 6.33 7.21 -2.82
N GLN A 122 6.00 6.92 -4.08
CA GLN A 122 6.96 6.45 -5.07
C GLN A 122 8.10 7.45 -5.26
N ALA A 123 7.78 8.75 -5.38
CA ALA A 123 8.79 9.80 -5.51
C ALA A 123 9.68 9.86 -4.27
N SER A 124 9.11 9.70 -3.07
CA SER A 124 9.85 9.69 -1.81
C SER A 124 10.82 8.50 -1.74
N LEU A 125 10.40 7.33 -2.23
CA LEU A 125 11.27 6.15 -2.34
C LEU A 125 12.44 6.39 -3.28
N ALA A 126 12.20 7.03 -4.42
CA ALA A 126 13.22 7.29 -5.43
C ALA A 126 14.31 8.26 -4.94
N GLN A 127 14.00 9.15 -4.00
CA GLN A 127 14.95 10.12 -3.45
C GLN A 127 15.87 9.52 -2.40
N ASN A 128 15.57 8.35 -1.93
CA ASN A 128 16.33 7.65 -0.91
C ASN A 128 17.06 6.45 -1.49
#